data_f7be0c9796f651d6ac14552362e679a7
#
_entry.id   f7be0c9796f651d6ac14552362e679a7
#
_cell.length_a   1.000
_cell.length_b   1.000
_cell.length_c   1.000
_cell.angle_alpha   90.00
_cell.angle_beta   90.00
_cell.angle_gamma   90.00
#
_symmetry.space_group_name_H-M   'P 1'
#
loop_
_entity.id
_entity.type
_entity.pdbx_description
1 polymer ?
#
loop_
_entity_poly.entity_id
_entity_poly.type
_entity_poly.pdbx_seq_one_letter_code
_entity_poly.pdbx_strand_id
1 'polypeptide(L)'
;MARLSGVDLPREKRLEIALTYIYGIGRTRATETLAATGVNGDTRVHALSEEDLQKLREWIDANYQVEGDLRREVFADIRRKIEIGCYQGIRHRRGLPVHGQRTQTNARTRKGKKKTVAGKKKAGKK
;
A
#
# COMPACT_ATOMS: atom_id res chain seq x y z
N MET A 1 -1.47 20.39 11.81
CA MET A 1 -1.04 19.25 10.95
C MET A 1 -2.25 18.81 10.15
N ALA A 2 -2.13 18.77 8.82
CA ALA A 2 -3.23 18.27 7.98
C ALA A 2 -3.30 16.76 8.09
N ARG A 3 -4.42 16.25 8.61
CA ARG A 3 -4.67 14.81 8.78
C ARG A 3 -5.92 14.42 8.00
N LEU A 4 -5.79 13.44 7.10
CA LEU A 4 -6.88 12.90 6.31
C LEU A 4 -6.95 11.38 6.49
N SER A 5 -8.13 10.83 6.70
CA SER A 5 -8.38 9.38 6.87
C SER A 5 -7.40 8.71 7.85
N GLY A 6 -7.02 9.43 8.92
CA GLY A 6 -6.08 8.94 9.93
C GLY A 6 -4.59 9.07 9.58
N VAL A 7 -4.24 9.58 8.39
CA VAL A 7 -2.84 9.75 7.93
C VAL A 7 -2.40 11.20 8.03
N ASP A 8 -1.23 11.43 8.59
CA ASP A 8 -0.62 12.76 8.64
C ASP A 8 0.08 13.05 7.29
N LEU A 9 -0.38 14.08 6.61
CA LEU A 9 0.16 14.48 5.32
C LEU A 9 1.49 15.26 5.47
N PRO A 10 2.49 15.01 4.62
CA PRO A 10 3.75 15.71 4.65
C PRO A 10 3.58 17.19 4.26
N ARG A 11 3.98 18.10 5.14
CA ARG A 11 3.74 19.54 5.02
C ARG A 11 4.33 20.19 3.76
N GLU A 12 5.54 19.75 3.40
CA GLU A 12 6.34 20.35 2.33
C GLU A 12 5.98 19.84 0.93
N LYS A 13 5.12 18.83 0.84
CA LYS A 13 4.73 18.26 -0.45
C LYS A 13 3.54 19.01 -1.06
N ARG A 14 3.46 19.01 -2.41
CA ARG A 14 2.25 19.41 -3.12
C ARG A 14 1.09 18.48 -2.74
N LEU A 15 -0.10 19.00 -2.71
CA LEU A 15 -1.29 18.26 -2.31
C LEU A 15 -1.52 17.00 -3.14
N GLU A 16 -1.33 17.08 -4.46
CA GLU A 16 -1.41 15.92 -5.37
C GLU A 16 -0.52 14.76 -4.90
N ILE A 17 0.71 15.07 -4.51
CA ILE A 17 1.66 14.05 -4.04
C ILE A 17 1.35 13.62 -2.61
N ALA A 18 0.93 14.55 -1.76
CA ALA A 18 0.61 14.24 -0.36
C ALA A 18 -0.57 13.28 -0.24
N LEU A 19 -1.59 13.39 -1.08
CA LEU A 19 -2.72 12.46 -1.11
C LEU A 19 -2.29 11.01 -1.42
N THR A 20 -1.23 10.80 -2.18
CA THR A 20 -0.74 9.46 -2.48
C THR A 20 -0.10 8.74 -1.27
N TYR A 21 0.11 9.42 -0.15
CA TYR A 21 0.55 8.80 1.10
C TYR A 21 -0.58 8.02 1.80
N ILE A 22 -1.83 8.27 1.41
CA ILE A 22 -2.99 7.53 1.93
C ILE A 22 -3.08 6.19 1.18
N TYR A 23 -3.09 5.10 1.92
CA TYR A 23 -3.23 3.76 1.33
C TYR A 23 -4.59 3.61 0.62
N GLY A 24 -4.55 3.35 -0.68
CA GLY A 24 -5.73 3.29 -1.55
C GLY A 24 -5.88 4.49 -2.49
N ILE A 25 -5.10 5.56 -2.29
CA ILE A 25 -5.07 6.72 -3.19
C ILE A 25 -3.75 6.73 -3.94
N GLY A 26 -3.82 6.47 -5.24
CA GLY A 26 -2.71 6.65 -6.19
C GLY A 26 -2.81 8.00 -6.90
N ARG A 27 -1.91 8.25 -7.86
CA ARG A 27 -1.91 9.52 -8.63
C ARG A 27 -3.25 9.78 -9.31
N THR A 28 -3.83 8.78 -9.97
CA THR A 28 -5.11 8.91 -10.67
C THR A 28 -6.23 9.34 -9.71
N ARG A 29 -6.39 8.63 -8.59
CA ARG A 29 -7.41 8.98 -7.59
C ARG A 29 -7.14 10.35 -6.94
N ALA A 30 -5.88 10.72 -6.75
CA ALA A 30 -5.51 12.04 -6.24
C ALA A 30 -5.95 13.15 -7.23
N THR A 31 -5.65 13.01 -8.51
CA THR A 31 -6.09 13.99 -9.54
C THR A 31 -7.61 14.04 -9.69
N GLU A 32 -8.30 12.91 -9.65
CA GLU A 32 -9.77 12.86 -9.65
C GLU A 32 -10.38 13.58 -8.44
N THR A 33 -9.84 13.33 -7.24
CA THR A 33 -10.29 14.00 -6.02
C THR A 33 -10.12 15.51 -6.11
N LEU A 34 -8.97 15.98 -6.59
CA LEU A 34 -8.69 17.40 -6.74
C LEU A 34 -9.58 18.07 -7.79
N ALA A 35 -9.82 17.39 -8.91
CA ALA A 35 -10.73 17.87 -9.95
C ALA A 35 -12.19 17.97 -9.44
N ALA A 36 -12.64 16.98 -8.68
CA ALA A 36 -14.00 16.93 -8.13
C ALA A 36 -14.24 17.96 -7.02
N THR A 37 -13.24 18.21 -6.18
CA THR A 37 -13.33 19.18 -5.08
C THR A 37 -12.97 20.61 -5.48
N GLY A 38 -12.39 20.80 -6.66
CA GLY A 38 -11.93 22.09 -7.16
C GLY A 38 -10.72 22.68 -6.41
N VAL A 39 -10.02 21.85 -5.62
CA VAL A 39 -8.83 22.27 -4.86
C VAL A 39 -7.58 22.20 -5.75
N ASN A 40 -6.75 23.24 -5.71
CA ASN A 40 -5.51 23.27 -6.49
C ASN A 40 -4.49 22.25 -5.96
N GLY A 41 -4.12 21.26 -6.80
CA GLY A 41 -3.16 20.22 -6.48
C GLY A 41 -1.72 20.67 -6.27
N ASP A 42 -1.35 21.85 -6.81
CA ASP A 42 0.00 22.40 -6.65
C ASP A 42 0.20 23.11 -5.30
N THR A 43 -0.87 23.41 -4.58
CA THR A 43 -0.81 24.00 -3.24
C THR A 43 -0.05 23.07 -2.28
N ARG A 44 0.85 23.67 -1.50
CA ARG A 44 1.54 22.92 -0.44
C ARG A 44 0.60 22.61 0.72
N VAL A 45 0.78 21.43 1.34
CA VAL A 45 -0.10 20.98 2.43
C VAL A 45 -0.18 21.99 3.59
N HIS A 46 0.91 22.69 3.90
CA HIS A 46 0.92 23.71 4.97
C HIS A 46 0.12 24.98 4.63
N ALA A 47 -0.15 25.22 3.36
CA ALA A 47 -0.91 26.39 2.87
C ALA A 47 -2.40 26.09 2.61
N LEU A 48 -2.86 24.87 2.91
CA LEU A 48 -4.26 24.49 2.75
C LEU A 48 -5.14 25.15 3.80
N SER A 49 -6.33 25.58 3.36
CA SER A 49 -7.38 26.04 4.27
C SER A 49 -8.08 24.85 4.95
N GLU A 50 -8.69 25.08 6.09
CA GLU A 50 -9.47 24.04 6.79
C GLU A 50 -10.72 23.64 5.98
N GLU A 51 -11.30 24.60 5.24
CA GLU A 51 -12.43 24.33 4.34
C GLU A 51 -12.08 23.36 3.22
N ASP A 52 -10.90 23.53 2.60
CA ASP A 52 -10.43 22.64 1.55
C ASP A 52 -10.11 21.24 2.10
N LEU A 53 -9.54 21.16 3.30
CA LEU A 53 -9.32 19.90 3.98
C LEU A 53 -10.63 19.17 4.28
N GLN A 54 -11.66 19.89 4.67
CA GLN A 54 -12.97 19.31 4.92
C GLN A 54 -13.62 18.77 3.63
N LYS A 55 -13.60 19.54 2.54
CA LYS A 55 -14.10 19.10 1.23
C LYS A 55 -13.39 17.81 0.75
N LEU A 56 -12.06 17.76 0.89
CA LEU A 56 -11.29 16.59 0.54
C LEU A 56 -11.66 15.37 1.39
N ARG A 57 -11.84 15.55 2.70
CA ARG A 57 -12.24 14.48 3.62
C ARG A 57 -13.60 13.92 3.25
N GLU A 58 -14.61 14.76 3.13
CA GLU A 58 -15.97 14.37 2.78
C GLU A 58 -16.02 13.63 1.44
N TRP A 59 -15.29 14.11 0.44
CA TRP A 59 -15.25 13.48 -0.87
C TRP A 59 -14.56 12.12 -0.85
N ILE A 60 -13.42 12.00 -0.16
CA ILE A 60 -12.68 10.72 -0.02
C ILE A 60 -13.51 9.69 0.72
N ASP A 61 -14.12 10.07 1.84
CA ASP A 61 -14.93 9.16 2.67
C ASP A 61 -16.20 8.69 1.95
N ALA A 62 -16.76 9.52 1.07
CA ALA A 62 -17.94 9.17 0.28
C ALA A 62 -17.63 8.26 -0.92
N ASN A 63 -16.46 8.39 -1.56
CA ASN A 63 -16.18 7.77 -2.84
C ASN A 63 -15.14 6.64 -2.77
N TYR A 64 -14.28 6.60 -1.76
CA TYR A 64 -13.19 5.63 -1.67
C TYR A 64 -13.16 4.87 -0.36
N GLN A 65 -12.84 3.61 -0.45
CA GLN A 65 -12.36 2.85 0.70
C GLN A 65 -10.84 3.02 0.79
N VAL A 66 -10.37 3.49 1.94
CA VAL A 66 -8.96 3.80 2.17
C VAL A 66 -8.48 3.23 3.51
N GLU A 67 -7.18 3.17 3.68
CA GLU A 67 -6.50 2.79 4.92
C GLU A 67 -7.06 1.52 5.59
N GLY A 68 -7.64 1.63 6.76
CA GLY A 68 -8.08 0.50 7.57
C GLY A 68 -9.13 -0.38 6.89
N ASP A 69 -10.11 0.23 6.22
CA ASP A 69 -11.19 -0.47 5.55
C ASP A 69 -10.69 -1.25 4.34
N LEU A 70 -9.88 -0.61 3.51
CA LEU A 70 -9.25 -1.26 2.37
C LEU A 70 -8.29 -2.39 2.81
N ARG A 71 -7.53 -2.20 3.88
CA ARG A 71 -6.65 -3.25 4.42
C ARG A 71 -7.46 -4.45 4.89
N ARG A 72 -8.57 -4.23 5.58
CA ARG A 72 -9.47 -5.31 6.03
C ARG A 72 -10.05 -6.09 4.86
N GLU A 73 -10.50 -5.40 3.82
CA GLU A 73 -11.03 -6.01 2.61
C GLU A 73 -9.97 -6.89 1.92
N VAL A 74 -8.78 -6.35 1.67
CA VAL A 74 -7.66 -7.10 1.06
C VAL A 74 -7.28 -8.32 1.91
N PHE A 75 -7.25 -8.17 3.23
CA PHE A 75 -6.98 -9.30 4.13
C PHE A 75 -8.07 -10.36 4.07
N ALA A 76 -9.33 -9.96 4.03
CA ALA A 76 -10.46 -10.87 3.91
C ALA A 76 -10.41 -11.66 2.60
N ASP A 77 -10.08 -11.01 1.49
CA ASP A 77 -9.93 -11.64 0.18
C ASP A 77 -8.78 -12.66 0.15
N ILE A 78 -7.64 -12.32 0.72
CA ILE A 78 -6.49 -13.25 0.84
C ILE A 78 -6.88 -14.45 1.71
N ARG A 79 -7.53 -14.21 2.84
CA ARG A 79 -7.99 -15.24 3.75
C ARG A 79 -8.98 -16.19 3.07
N ARG A 80 -9.94 -15.65 2.35
CA ARG A 80 -10.89 -16.43 1.56
C ARG A 80 -10.19 -17.35 0.55
N LYS A 81 -9.17 -16.86 -0.17
CA LYS A 81 -8.38 -17.69 -1.10
C LYS A 81 -7.62 -18.81 -0.39
N ILE A 82 -7.12 -18.54 0.81
CA ILE A 82 -6.43 -19.55 1.63
C ILE A 82 -7.42 -20.62 2.10
N GLU A 83 -8.61 -20.24 2.54
CA GLU A 83 -9.67 -21.15 3.02
C GLU A 83 -10.21 -22.06 1.90
N ILE A 84 -10.42 -21.51 0.70
CA ILE A 84 -10.81 -22.28 -0.49
C ILE A 84 -9.70 -23.29 -0.90
N GLY A 85 -8.45 -23.06 -0.50
CA GLY A 85 -7.33 -23.92 -0.87
C GLY A 85 -6.87 -23.82 -2.32
N CYS A 86 -7.21 -22.74 -3.01
CA CYS A 86 -6.77 -22.51 -4.38
C CYS A 86 -5.24 -22.31 -4.46
N TYR A 87 -4.67 -22.46 -5.67
CA TYR A 87 -3.22 -22.30 -5.87
C TYR A 87 -2.68 -20.97 -5.32
N GLN A 88 -3.35 -19.87 -5.59
CA GLN A 88 -2.97 -18.55 -5.07
C GLN A 88 -3.02 -18.52 -3.53
N GLY A 89 -4.03 -19.13 -2.90
CA GLY A 89 -4.14 -19.24 -1.46
C GLY A 89 -3.00 -20.02 -0.84
N ILE A 90 -2.61 -21.14 -1.45
CA ILE A 90 -1.44 -21.94 -1.02
C ILE A 90 -0.16 -21.10 -1.11
N ARG A 91 0.00 -20.32 -2.17
CA ARG A 91 1.16 -19.42 -2.35
C ARG A 91 1.19 -18.33 -1.28
N HIS A 92 0.05 -17.72 -0.97
CA HIS A 92 -0.07 -16.76 0.13
C HIS A 92 0.32 -17.37 1.48
N ARG A 93 -0.21 -18.56 1.79
CA ARG A 93 0.10 -19.27 3.03
C ARG A 93 1.58 -19.60 3.18
N ARG A 94 2.26 -19.93 2.07
CA ARG A 94 3.71 -20.25 2.05
C ARG A 94 4.60 -19.01 1.97
N GLY A 95 4.06 -17.80 1.85
CA GLY A 95 4.84 -16.58 1.68
C GLY A 95 5.62 -16.52 0.36
N LEU A 96 5.10 -17.12 -0.68
CA LEU A 96 5.71 -17.17 -2.01
C LEU A 96 5.00 -16.23 -3.00
N PRO A 97 5.65 -15.83 -4.09
CA PRO A 97 5.00 -15.07 -5.17
C PRO A 97 3.77 -15.79 -5.69
N VAL A 98 2.69 -15.03 -5.94
CA VAL A 98 1.35 -15.57 -6.22
C VAL A 98 1.03 -15.58 -7.71
N HIS A 99 1.68 -14.73 -8.50
CA HIS A 99 1.38 -14.51 -9.92
C HIS A 99 2.33 -15.24 -10.88
N GLY A 100 2.79 -16.43 -10.53
CA GLY A 100 3.62 -17.28 -11.39
C GLY A 100 5.07 -16.83 -11.54
N GLN A 101 5.55 -15.88 -10.72
CA GLN A 101 6.94 -15.43 -10.78
C GLN A 101 7.92 -16.57 -10.44
N ARG A 102 9.07 -16.54 -11.09
CA ARG A 102 10.16 -17.49 -10.86
C ARG A 102 10.68 -17.36 -9.43
N THR A 103 10.87 -18.51 -8.76
CA THR A 103 11.31 -18.55 -7.35
C THR A 103 12.71 -19.17 -7.17
N GLN A 104 13.29 -19.77 -8.22
CA GLN A 104 14.57 -20.44 -8.14
C GLN A 104 15.72 -19.48 -7.79
N THR A 105 15.70 -18.26 -8.33
CA THR A 105 16.79 -17.29 -8.17
C THR A 105 16.50 -16.25 -7.11
N ASN A 106 15.47 -15.44 -7.28
CA ASN A 106 15.18 -14.22 -6.49
C ASN A 106 13.89 -14.37 -5.65
N ALA A 107 12.88 -13.55 -5.89
CA ALA A 107 11.65 -13.47 -5.12
C ALA A 107 11.87 -12.99 -3.66
N ARG A 108 12.88 -12.14 -3.44
CA ARG A 108 13.26 -11.69 -2.09
C ARG A 108 12.20 -10.87 -1.39
N THR A 109 11.40 -10.09 -2.10
CA THR A 109 10.31 -9.31 -1.52
C THR A 109 9.34 -10.18 -0.72
N ARG A 110 9.00 -11.37 -1.23
CA ARG A 110 8.10 -12.31 -0.56
C ARG A 110 8.82 -13.22 0.42
N LYS A 111 10.01 -13.72 0.07
CA LYS A 111 10.80 -14.65 0.90
C LYS A 111 11.56 -13.97 2.03
N GLY A 112 11.75 -12.65 1.95
CA GLY A 112 12.58 -11.89 2.88
C GLY A 112 14.07 -11.97 2.56
N LYS A 113 14.89 -11.41 3.45
CA LYS A 113 16.35 -11.39 3.29
C LYS A 113 16.93 -12.81 3.22
N LYS A 114 18.03 -12.95 2.50
CA LYS A 114 18.78 -14.23 2.48
C LYS A 114 19.23 -14.57 3.90
N LYS A 115 18.88 -15.76 4.37
CA LYS A 115 19.38 -16.29 5.66
C LYS A 115 20.53 -17.22 5.37
N THR A 116 21.68 -16.97 5.99
CA THR A 116 22.84 -17.86 5.92
C THR A 116 22.51 -19.12 6.72
N VAL A 117 22.55 -20.26 6.07
CA VAL A 117 22.51 -21.56 6.75
C VAL A 117 23.94 -21.91 7.11
N ALA A 118 24.19 -22.31 8.35
CA ALA A 118 25.52 -22.78 8.76
C ALA A 118 25.95 -23.90 7.80
N GLY A 119 27.02 -23.65 7.05
CA GLY A 119 27.51 -24.59 6.06
C GLY A 119 27.91 -25.90 6.72
N LYS A 120 27.53 -27.03 6.12
CA LYS A 120 28.19 -28.30 6.45
C LYS A 120 29.68 -28.06 6.29
N LYS A 121 30.46 -28.24 7.37
CA LYS A 121 31.93 -28.26 7.30
C LYS A 121 32.31 -29.16 6.14
N LYS A 122 32.92 -28.62 5.07
CA LYS A 122 33.50 -29.44 4.03
C LYS A 122 34.50 -30.36 4.73
N ALA A 123 34.27 -31.66 4.63
CA ALA A 123 35.24 -32.62 5.10
C ALA A 123 36.58 -32.26 4.45
N GLY A 124 37.60 -32.00 5.28
CA GLY A 124 38.92 -31.68 4.76
C GLY A 124 39.35 -32.77 3.82
N LYS A 125 39.76 -32.39 2.61
CA LYS A 125 40.48 -33.31 1.71
C LYS A 125 41.71 -33.82 2.49
N LYS A 126 41.72 -35.12 2.80
CA LYS A 126 42.94 -35.83 3.15
C LYS A 126 43.87 -35.88 1.94
#